data_6da2a462edae4af78e9bd23bd9130aa1
#
_entry.id   6da2a462edae4af78e9bd23bd9130aa1
#
_cell.length_a   1.000
_cell.length_b   1.000
_cell.length_c   1.000
_cell.angle_alpha   90.00
_cell.angle_beta   90.00
_cell.angle_gamma   90.00
#
_symmetry.space_group_name_H-M   'P 1'
#
loop_
_entity.id
_entity.type
_entity.pdbx_description
1 polymer ?
#
loop_
_entity_poly.entity_id
_entity_poly.type
_entity_poly.pdbx_seq_one_letter_code
_entity_poly.pdbx_strand_id
1 'polypeptide(L)'
;MNYPSTDAMQQERSDPWWLTPGFIAFDTETTGTDPDTDRIVTAAIVRFEAGHPIQDREWLLKIDVPIPQASTDVHGITDERSQAEGMDQRQALTEIHHHLTTSNLPIVAFNATFDMAMLNANLSRHGLVPISDIPIICPYVLDKQFNKYVRGRNQRRLMPTIQRYGLNLDEDSWHGATADARITGQLFLAQMNNYDALRVYTPHDLSADIATWRDQQEAEFQAWLAAKRSQEAMEAGEPDRGGGQGG
;
A
#
# COMPACT_ATOMS: atom_id res chain seq x y z
N MET A 1 53.58 -27.47 -0.10
CA MET A 1 52.11 -27.46 -0.02
C MET A 1 51.69 -26.01 0.13
N ASN A 2 51.24 -25.39 -0.97
CA ASN A 2 50.75 -24.01 -0.92
C ASN A 2 49.29 -24.05 -0.48
N TYR A 3 49.00 -23.54 0.70
CA TYR A 3 47.64 -23.25 1.09
C TYR A 3 47.13 -22.07 0.25
N PRO A 4 45.95 -22.16 -0.38
CA PRO A 4 45.37 -21.02 -1.04
C PRO A 4 45.05 -19.95 0.01
N SER A 5 45.36 -18.70 -0.32
CA SER A 5 45.13 -17.53 0.50
C SER A 5 43.65 -17.39 0.84
N THR A 6 43.35 -17.03 2.08
CA THR A 6 42.01 -16.77 2.63
C THR A 6 41.25 -15.61 1.94
N ASP A 7 41.85 -14.95 0.95
CA ASP A 7 41.25 -13.84 0.20
C ASP A 7 40.31 -14.24 -0.95
N ALA A 8 40.18 -15.54 -1.25
CA ALA A 8 39.33 -16.03 -2.35
C ALA A 8 37.90 -16.34 -1.95
N MET A 9 37.47 -16.05 -0.71
CA MET A 9 36.11 -16.30 -0.21
C MET A 9 35.37 -15.05 0.28
N GLN A 10 35.80 -13.86 -0.08
CA GLN A 10 34.92 -12.71 -0.08
C GLN A 10 34.12 -12.74 -1.40
N GLN A 11 33.14 -13.63 -1.45
CA GLN A 11 32.05 -13.54 -2.39
C GLN A 11 31.47 -12.13 -2.19
N GLU A 12 31.60 -11.27 -3.19
CA GLU A 12 30.95 -9.96 -3.22
C GLU A 12 29.47 -10.20 -2.86
N ARG A 13 29.09 -9.92 -1.62
CA ARG A 13 27.69 -9.89 -1.23
C ARG A 13 27.12 -8.67 -1.93
N SER A 14 26.53 -8.88 -3.09
CA SER A 14 25.71 -7.83 -3.70
C SER A 14 24.71 -7.33 -2.65
N ASP A 15 24.56 -6.03 -2.57
CA ASP A 15 23.56 -5.43 -1.69
C ASP A 15 22.19 -6.08 -1.94
N PRO A 16 21.39 -6.26 -0.89
CA PRO A 16 20.03 -6.75 -1.06
C PRO A 16 19.26 -5.89 -2.06
N TRP A 17 18.39 -6.50 -2.87
CA TRP A 17 17.66 -5.82 -3.94
C TRP A 17 16.85 -4.60 -3.46
N TRP A 18 16.38 -4.60 -2.21
CA TRP A 18 15.66 -3.45 -1.65
C TRP A 18 16.57 -2.27 -1.30
N LEU A 19 17.88 -2.45 -1.33
CA LEU A 19 18.87 -1.39 -1.25
C LEU A 19 19.40 -1.04 -2.63
N THR A 20 19.78 -2.04 -3.44
CA THR A 20 20.34 -1.84 -4.78
C THR A 20 19.82 -2.93 -5.73
N PRO A 21 19.04 -2.59 -6.77
CA PRO A 21 18.73 -1.24 -7.27
C PRO A 21 17.63 -0.48 -6.50
N GLY A 22 17.05 -1.04 -5.43
CA GLY A 22 16.01 -0.42 -4.65
C GLY A 22 14.59 -0.68 -5.15
N PHE A 23 13.69 0.26 -4.91
CA PHE A 23 12.26 0.13 -5.23
C PHE A 23 11.61 1.51 -5.44
N ILE A 24 10.38 1.51 -5.92
CA ILE A 24 9.50 2.68 -5.98
C ILE A 24 8.40 2.53 -4.95
N ALA A 25 8.29 3.47 -4.02
CA ALA A 25 7.09 3.63 -3.20
C ALA A 25 6.04 4.43 -3.98
N PHE A 26 4.77 3.99 -3.91
CA PHE A 26 3.65 4.55 -4.66
C PHE A 26 2.45 4.76 -3.74
N ASP A 27 1.74 5.87 -3.95
CA ASP A 27 0.52 6.19 -3.23
C ASP A 27 -0.40 7.05 -4.08
N THR A 28 -1.73 7.00 -3.83
CA THR A 28 -2.74 7.76 -4.57
C THR A 28 -3.80 8.35 -3.66
N GLU A 29 -4.19 9.60 -3.93
CA GLU A 29 -5.42 10.18 -3.42
C GLU A 29 -6.50 10.13 -4.48
N THR A 30 -7.75 9.90 -4.07
CA THR A 30 -8.83 9.56 -4.99
C THR A 30 -10.14 10.26 -4.63
N THR A 31 -11.07 10.35 -5.58
CA THR A 31 -12.42 10.88 -5.33
C THR A 31 -13.26 9.96 -4.45
N GLY A 32 -12.90 8.69 -4.34
CA GLY A 32 -13.60 7.67 -3.56
C GLY A 32 -12.89 6.32 -3.66
N THR A 33 -13.58 5.25 -3.34
CA THR A 33 -12.96 3.92 -3.19
C THR A 33 -13.36 2.90 -4.26
N ASP A 34 -14.19 3.28 -5.22
CA ASP A 34 -14.67 2.41 -6.29
C ASP A 34 -13.84 2.63 -7.58
N PRO A 35 -12.98 1.69 -8.00
CA PRO A 35 -12.16 1.83 -9.19
C PRO A 35 -12.96 2.06 -10.47
N ASP A 36 -14.19 1.58 -10.54
CA ASP A 36 -15.03 1.69 -11.74
C ASP A 36 -15.57 3.12 -11.95
N THR A 37 -15.81 3.85 -10.87
CA THR A 37 -16.44 5.17 -10.90
C THR A 37 -15.53 6.30 -10.46
N ASP A 38 -14.56 6.04 -9.60
CA ASP A 38 -13.72 7.06 -9.01
C ASP A 38 -12.47 7.39 -9.84
N ARG A 39 -11.88 8.54 -9.52
CA ARG A 39 -10.70 9.09 -10.20
C ARG A 39 -9.54 9.21 -9.23
N ILE A 40 -8.34 9.06 -9.75
CA ILE A 40 -7.12 9.49 -9.07
C ILE A 40 -7.08 11.02 -9.12
N VAL A 41 -6.98 11.64 -7.96
CA VAL A 41 -6.83 13.10 -7.79
C VAL A 41 -5.36 13.48 -7.76
N THR A 42 -4.56 12.78 -6.93
CA THR A 42 -3.10 12.87 -6.95
C THR A 42 -2.48 11.48 -6.95
N ALA A 43 -1.31 11.37 -7.52
CA ALA A 43 -0.47 10.17 -7.43
C ALA A 43 0.97 10.58 -7.16
N ALA A 44 1.67 9.83 -6.34
CA ALA A 44 3.07 10.08 -6.03
C ALA A 44 3.92 8.83 -6.16
N ILE A 45 5.13 9.02 -6.63
CA ILE A 45 6.20 8.03 -6.56
C ILE A 45 7.37 8.59 -5.75
N VAL A 46 7.98 7.73 -4.95
CA VAL A 46 9.25 8.02 -4.26
C VAL A 46 10.21 6.87 -4.55
N ARG A 47 11.30 7.17 -5.27
CA ARG A 47 12.35 6.19 -5.53
C ARG A 47 13.25 6.04 -4.33
N PHE A 48 13.45 4.82 -3.89
CA PHE A 48 14.41 4.45 -2.85
C PHE A 48 15.59 3.72 -3.43
N GLU A 49 16.80 4.10 -3.00
CA GLU A 49 18.06 3.45 -3.31
C GLU A 49 19.00 3.56 -2.11
N ALA A 50 19.79 2.54 -1.82
CA ALA A 50 20.66 2.46 -0.66
C ALA A 50 19.95 2.75 0.68
N GLY A 51 18.66 2.43 0.78
CA GLY A 51 17.85 2.65 1.98
C GLY A 51 17.35 4.10 2.16
N HIS A 52 17.54 4.97 1.18
CA HIS A 52 17.14 6.38 1.25
C HIS A 52 16.22 6.79 0.09
N PRO A 53 15.28 7.72 0.30
CA PRO A 53 14.57 8.33 -0.81
C PRO A 53 15.53 9.23 -1.59
N ILE A 54 15.66 8.99 -2.90
CA ILE A 54 16.59 9.73 -3.76
C ILE A 54 15.89 10.64 -4.78
N GLN A 55 14.62 10.38 -5.05
CA GLN A 55 13.80 11.15 -5.98
C GLN A 55 12.33 10.97 -5.62
N ASP A 56 11.57 12.05 -5.71
CA ASP A 56 10.11 12.02 -5.64
C ASP A 56 9.50 12.75 -6.82
N ARG A 57 8.26 12.38 -7.13
CA ARG A 57 7.43 13.04 -8.11
C ARG A 57 5.97 12.86 -7.75
N GLU A 58 5.22 13.95 -7.83
CA GLU A 58 3.78 13.99 -7.62
C GLU A 58 3.08 14.55 -8.84
N TRP A 59 1.92 14.02 -9.14
CA TRP A 59 1.00 14.51 -10.17
C TRP A 59 -0.31 14.89 -9.50
N LEU A 60 -0.75 16.12 -9.73
CA LEU A 60 -2.13 16.55 -9.52
C LEU A 60 -2.87 16.42 -10.85
N LEU A 61 -3.98 15.70 -10.85
CA LEU A 61 -4.76 15.45 -12.05
C LEU A 61 -5.94 16.42 -12.15
N LYS A 62 -6.19 16.92 -13.36
CA LYS A 62 -7.39 17.68 -13.69
C LYS A 62 -8.52 16.70 -13.98
N ILE A 63 -9.32 16.39 -12.97
CA ILE A 63 -10.35 15.35 -13.05
C ILE A 63 -11.66 15.86 -13.66
N ASP A 64 -12.46 14.95 -14.20
CA ASP A 64 -13.68 15.19 -14.96
C ASP A 64 -14.98 14.97 -14.16
N VAL A 65 -14.84 14.66 -12.88
CA VAL A 65 -15.95 14.44 -11.93
C VAL A 65 -15.75 15.29 -10.68
N PRO A 66 -16.81 15.62 -9.92
CA PRO A 66 -16.67 16.33 -8.66
C PRO A 66 -15.87 15.54 -7.63
N ILE A 67 -15.03 16.22 -6.85
CA ILE A 67 -14.39 15.65 -5.66
C ILE A 67 -15.36 15.73 -4.49
N PRO A 68 -15.81 14.60 -3.91
CA PRO A 68 -16.67 14.63 -2.73
C PRO A 68 -16.00 15.34 -1.57
N GLN A 69 -16.78 16.10 -0.78
CA GLN A 69 -16.26 16.81 0.38
C GLN A 69 -15.52 15.87 1.36
N ALA A 70 -16.03 14.64 1.55
CA ALA A 70 -15.39 13.64 2.40
C ALA A 70 -13.97 13.27 1.92
N SER A 71 -13.71 13.29 0.63
CA SER A 71 -12.36 13.06 0.05
C SER A 71 -11.50 14.30 0.23
N THR A 72 -12.05 15.49 -0.05
CA THR A 72 -11.36 16.78 0.21
C THR A 72 -10.96 16.91 1.69
N ASP A 73 -11.81 16.49 2.62
CA ASP A 73 -11.51 16.51 4.06
C ASP A 73 -10.33 15.60 4.43
N VAL A 74 -10.03 14.58 3.61
CA VAL A 74 -8.89 13.67 3.81
C VAL A 74 -7.62 14.25 3.21
N HIS A 75 -7.61 14.59 1.93
CA HIS A 75 -6.38 14.95 1.20
C HIS A 75 -6.24 16.46 0.89
N GLY A 76 -7.23 17.27 1.24
CA GLY A 76 -7.16 18.74 1.10
C GLY A 76 -7.24 19.28 -0.34
N ILE A 77 -7.47 18.43 -1.34
CA ILE A 77 -7.58 18.87 -2.75
C ILE A 77 -9.04 19.18 -3.06
N THR A 78 -9.29 20.38 -3.57
CA THR A 78 -10.61 20.82 -4.02
C THR A 78 -10.77 20.72 -5.53
N ASP A 79 -12.01 20.78 -6.01
CA ASP A 79 -12.32 20.85 -7.45
C ASP A 79 -11.60 22.04 -8.10
N GLU A 80 -11.63 23.21 -7.45
CA GLU A 80 -11.01 24.43 -7.98
C GLU A 80 -9.51 24.23 -8.18
N ARG A 81 -8.82 23.62 -7.21
CA ARG A 81 -7.39 23.35 -7.30
C ARG A 81 -7.08 22.34 -8.39
N SER A 82 -7.84 21.24 -8.46
CA SER A 82 -7.70 20.23 -9.52
C SER A 82 -7.89 20.85 -10.91
N GLN A 83 -8.89 21.72 -11.08
CA GLN A 83 -9.17 22.38 -12.36
C GLN A 83 -8.13 23.43 -12.74
N ALA A 84 -7.58 24.17 -11.76
CA ALA A 84 -6.66 25.27 -12.01
C ALA A 84 -5.21 24.81 -12.23
N GLU A 85 -4.76 23.82 -11.46
CA GLU A 85 -3.36 23.41 -11.35
C GLU A 85 -3.13 21.99 -11.92
N GLY A 86 -4.20 21.20 -12.08
CA GLY A 86 -4.10 19.79 -12.47
C GLY A 86 -3.63 19.60 -13.91
N MET A 87 -2.80 18.59 -14.11
CA MET A 87 -2.39 18.09 -15.41
C MET A 87 -3.56 17.33 -16.07
N ASP A 88 -3.66 17.36 -17.40
CA ASP A 88 -4.59 16.48 -18.13
C ASP A 88 -4.46 15.02 -17.66
N GLN A 89 -5.60 14.36 -17.40
CA GLN A 89 -5.62 13.01 -16.81
C GLN A 89 -4.82 12.01 -17.64
N ARG A 90 -5.03 12.00 -18.96
CA ARG A 90 -4.35 11.06 -19.83
C ARG A 90 -2.85 11.31 -19.85
N GLN A 91 -2.43 12.58 -19.86
CA GLN A 91 -1.03 12.96 -19.82
C GLN A 91 -0.39 12.49 -18.51
N ALA A 92 -0.99 12.82 -17.36
CA ALA A 92 -0.50 12.40 -16.03
C ALA A 92 -0.39 10.88 -15.92
N LEU A 93 -1.44 10.15 -16.30
CA LEU A 93 -1.46 8.69 -16.29
C LEU A 93 -0.42 8.07 -17.23
N THR A 94 -0.16 8.70 -18.38
CA THR A 94 0.92 8.25 -19.29
C THR A 94 2.28 8.41 -18.64
N GLU A 95 2.54 9.52 -17.95
CA GLU A 95 3.79 9.75 -17.25
C GLU A 95 3.96 8.79 -16.06
N ILE A 96 2.91 8.62 -15.24
CA ILE A 96 2.92 7.66 -14.11
C ILE A 96 3.22 6.25 -14.63
N HIS A 97 2.48 5.79 -15.63
CA HIS A 97 2.70 4.49 -16.26
C HIS A 97 4.14 4.34 -16.77
N HIS A 98 4.64 5.33 -17.48
CA HIS A 98 6.01 5.32 -17.99
C HIS A 98 7.04 5.19 -16.86
N HIS A 99 6.93 6.00 -15.80
CA HIS A 99 7.85 5.94 -14.67
C HIS A 99 7.84 4.58 -13.97
N LEU A 100 6.67 4.00 -13.76
CA LEU A 100 6.54 2.71 -13.09
C LEU A 100 7.09 1.56 -13.97
N THR A 101 6.78 1.55 -15.27
CA THR A 101 7.13 0.43 -16.16
C THR A 101 8.57 0.47 -16.66
N THR A 102 9.17 1.64 -16.83
CA THR A 102 10.56 1.75 -17.33
C THR A 102 11.63 1.65 -16.24
N SER A 103 11.25 1.76 -14.98
CA SER A 103 12.19 1.66 -13.86
C SER A 103 12.75 0.25 -13.66
N ASN A 104 12.01 -0.78 -14.06
CA ASN A 104 12.28 -2.19 -13.75
C ASN A 104 12.42 -2.47 -12.24
N LEU A 105 11.83 -1.62 -11.39
CA LEU A 105 11.86 -1.73 -9.94
C LEU A 105 10.53 -2.26 -9.41
N PRO A 106 10.52 -3.01 -8.29
CA PRO A 106 9.28 -3.36 -7.62
C PRO A 106 8.58 -2.12 -7.08
N ILE A 107 7.24 -2.18 -7.06
CA ILE A 107 6.38 -1.15 -6.49
C ILE A 107 6.02 -1.53 -5.05
N VAL A 108 6.21 -0.60 -4.14
CA VAL A 108 5.83 -0.72 -2.72
C VAL A 108 4.68 0.24 -2.45
N ALA A 109 3.51 -0.27 -2.06
CA ALA A 109 2.34 0.55 -1.73
C ALA A 109 1.62 0.01 -0.48
N PHE A 110 1.16 0.89 0.40
CA PHE A 110 0.41 0.48 1.60
C PHE A 110 -1.04 0.18 1.22
N ASN A 111 -1.49 -1.04 1.46
CA ASN A 111 -2.77 -1.54 0.93
C ASN A 111 -2.80 -1.56 -0.62
N ALA A 112 -1.71 -2.00 -1.23
CA ALA A 112 -1.41 -1.93 -2.66
C ALA A 112 -2.54 -2.39 -3.59
N THR A 113 -3.43 -3.28 -3.14
CA THR A 113 -4.59 -3.72 -3.93
C THR A 113 -5.47 -2.54 -4.32
N PHE A 114 -5.65 -1.57 -3.43
CA PHE A 114 -6.43 -0.37 -3.68
C PHE A 114 -5.75 0.51 -4.74
N ASP A 115 -4.51 0.92 -4.50
CA ASP A 115 -3.80 1.83 -5.41
C ASP A 115 -3.63 1.25 -6.80
N MET A 116 -3.30 -0.03 -6.89
CA MET A 116 -3.13 -0.69 -8.18
C MET A 116 -4.45 -0.90 -8.92
N ALA A 117 -5.55 -1.18 -8.21
CA ALA A 117 -6.88 -1.25 -8.82
C ALA A 117 -7.31 0.12 -9.36
N MET A 118 -7.16 1.17 -8.56
CA MET A 118 -7.45 2.55 -8.96
C MET A 118 -6.59 2.97 -10.16
N LEU A 119 -5.28 2.71 -10.12
CA LEU A 119 -4.38 3.06 -11.22
C LEU A 119 -4.78 2.33 -12.51
N ASN A 120 -4.98 1.02 -12.45
CA ASN A 120 -5.30 0.22 -13.62
C ASN A 120 -6.66 0.55 -14.23
N ALA A 121 -7.67 0.85 -13.40
CA ALA A 121 -8.97 1.32 -13.88
C ALA A 121 -8.87 2.70 -14.56
N ASN A 122 -8.12 3.64 -13.98
CA ASN A 122 -7.90 4.95 -14.57
C ASN A 122 -7.06 4.87 -15.86
N LEU A 123 -6.02 4.03 -15.91
CA LEU A 123 -5.27 3.75 -17.14
C LEU A 123 -6.19 3.23 -18.26
N SER A 124 -7.00 2.20 -17.95
CA SER A 124 -7.93 1.58 -18.89
C SER A 124 -8.96 2.58 -19.42
N ARG A 125 -9.50 3.43 -18.55
CA ARG A 125 -10.47 4.49 -18.92
C ARG A 125 -9.90 5.47 -19.95
N HIS A 126 -8.59 5.71 -19.91
CA HIS A 126 -7.91 6.58 -20.87
C HIS A 126 -7.23 5.82 -22.03
N GLY A 127 -7.55 4.52 -22.21
CA GLY A 127 -7.01 3.69 -23.29
C GLY A 127 -5.51 3.39 -23.15
N LEU A 128 -5.00 3.39 -21.94
CA LEU A 128 -3.63 2.98 -21.60
C LEU A 128 -3.62 1.54 -21.12
N VAL A 129 -2.47 0.87 -21.26
CA VAL A 129 -2.31 -0.53 -20.84
C VAL A 129 -2.21 -0.60 -19.31
N PRO A 130 -2.99 -1.45 -18.63
CA PRO A 130 -2.81 -1.69 -17.21
C PRO A 130 -1.42 -2.24 -16.86
N ILE A 131 -0.95 -1.98 -15.66
CA ILE A 131 0.30 -2.53 -15.14
C ILE A 131 0.02 -3.96 -14.64
N SER A 132 0.78 -4.95 -15.14
CA SER A 132 0.61 -6.37 -14.81
C SER A 132 1.87 -7.08 -14.31
N ASP A 133 3.04 -6.78 -14.89
CA ASP A 133 4.23 -7.63 -14.76
C ASP A 133 5.28 -7.09 -13.78
N ILE A 134 4.91 -6.09 -12.97
CA ILE A 134 5.81 -5.49 -11.98
C ILE A 134 5.53 -6.13 -10.62
N PRO A 135 6.55 -6.58 -9.87
CA PRO A 135 6.37 -7.06 -8.50
C PRO A 135 5.75 -6.00 -7.59
N ILE A 136 4.65 -6.34 -6.92
CA ILE A 136 3.94 -5.46 -6.00
C ILE A 136 4.16 -5.93 -4.57
N ILE A 137 4.75 -5.07 -3.76
CA ILE A 137 5.04 -5.33 -2.35
C ILE A 137 4.10 -4.50 -1.48
N CYS A 138 3.39 -5.16 -0.58
CA CYS A 138 2.39 -4.52 0.28
C CYS A 138 2.78 -4.59 1.76
N PRO A 139 3.30 -3.50 2.36
CA PRO A 139 3.65 -3.44 3.77
C PRO A 139 2.49 -3.75 4.73
N TYR A 140 1.24 -3.47 4.34
CA TYR A 140 0.05 -3.84 5.09
C TYR A 140 -0.11 -5.36 5.22
N VAL A 141 0.08 -6.10 4.12
CA VAL A 141 0.01 -7.57 4.11
C VAL A 141 1.15 -8.16 4.90
N LEU A 142 2.37 -7.60 4.77
CA LEU A 142 3.52 -8.00 5.57
C LEU A 142 3.30 -7.80 7.06
N ASP A 143 2.77 -6.63 7.49
CA ASP A 143 2.43 -6.40 8.89
C ASP A 143 1.41 -7.42 9.41
N LYS A 144 0.39 -7.77 8.63
CA LYS A 144 -0.57 -8.80 9.03
C LYS A 144 0.07 -10.19 9.13
N GLN A 145 0.98 -10.52 8.24
CA GLN A 145 1.64 -11.83 8.19
C GLN A 145 2.61 -12.04 9.33
N PHE A 146 3.44 -11.05 9.62
CA PHE A 146 4.52 -11.17 10.60
C PHE A 146 4.14 -10.64 11.99
N ASN A 147 3.10 -9.81 12.10
CA ASN A 147 2.65 -9.20 13.34
C ASN A 147 1.18 -9.59 13.64
N LYS A 148 0.93 -10.90 13.74
CA LYS A 148 -0.42 -11.50 13.81
C LYS A 148 -1.28 -11.04 14.98
N TYR A 149 -0.68 -10.59 16.09
CA TYR A 149 -1.37 -10.30 17.34
C TYR A 149 -1.86 -8.85 17.48
N VAL A 150 -1.69 -8.02 16.46
CA VAL A 150 -2.24 -6.65 16.45
C VAL A 150 -3.77 -6.71 16.44
N ARG A 151 -4.38 -6.17 17.48
CA ARG A 151 -5.84 -6.14 17.68
C ARG A 151 -6.33 -4.71 17.83
N GLY A 152 -7.59 -4.50 17.54
CA GLY A 152 -8.27 -3.22 17.68
C GLY A 152 -8.63 -2.57 16.35
N ARG A 153 -9.74 -1.83 16.39
CA ARG A 153 -10.24 -1.11 15.21
C ARG A 153 -9.20 -0.10 14.75
N ASN A 154 -8.95 -0.03 13.48
CA ASN A 154 -8.02 0.91 12.83
C ASN A 154 -6.53 0.73 13.17
N GLN A 155 -6.13 -0.27 14.00
CA GLN A 155 -4.74 -0.47 14.40
C GLN A 155 -3.82 -0.90 13.23
N ARG A 156 -4.39 -1.26 12.09
CA ARG A 156 -3.65 -1.61 10.88
C ARG A 156 -3.72 -0.53 9.78
N ARG A 157 -4.18 0.67 10.10
CA ARG A 157 -4.01 1.83 9.22
C ARG A 157 -2.54 2.24 9.16
N LEU A 158 -2.15 3.01 8.15
CA LEU A 158 -0.76 3.41 7.93
C LEU A 158 -0.14 4.02 9.20
N MET A 159 -0.77 5.03 9.80
CA MET A 159 -0.24 5.73 10.98
C MET A 159 0.02 4.82 12.20
N PRO A 160 -0.95 4.03 12.71
CA PRO A 160 -0.66 3.11 13.81
C PRO A 160 0.36 2.04 13.43
N THR A 161 0.46 1.68 12.14
CA THR A 161 1.44 0.71 11.68
C THR A 161 2.84 1.30 11.74
N ILE A 162 3.10 2.47 11.16
CA ILE A 162 4.43 3.10 11.19
C ILE A 162 4.94 3.35 12.61
N GLN A 163 4.04 3.76 13.53
CA GLN A 163 4.38 3.96 14.94
C GLN A 163 4.88 2.67 15.60
N ARG A 164 4.30 1.51 15.29
CA ARG A 164 4.78 0.20 15.79
C ARG A 164 6.18 -0.14 15.33
N TYR A 165 6.59 0.37 14.17
CA TYR A 165 7.95 0.19 13.64
C TYR A 165 8.90 1.34 14.03
N GLY A 166 8.47 2.21 14.97
CA GLY A 166 9.29 3.32 15.47
C GLY A 166 9.48 4.46 14.49
N LEU A 167 8.60 4.55 13.48
CA LEU A 167 8.59 5.61 12.50
C LEU A 167 7.56 6.69 12.88
N ASN A 168 7.87 7.94 12.57
CA ASN A 168 6.97 9.07 12.77
C ASN A 168 6.89 9.88 11.47
N LEU A 169 5.70 10.39 11.17
CA LEU A 169 5.51 11.46 10.20
C LEU A 169 5.51 12.79 10.94
N ASP A 170 6.12 13.81 10.32
CA ASP A 170 5.94 15.18 10.78
C ASP A 170 4.48 15.59 10.61
N GLU A 171 3.88 16.17 11.65
CA GLU A 171 2.45 16.54 11.67
C GLU A 171 2.05 17.49 10.53
N ASP A 172 2.99 18.31 10.05
CA ASP A 172 2.78 19.25 8.93
C ASP A 172 2.75 18.54 7.54
N SER A 173 3.10 17.25 7.45
CA SER A 173 3.19 16.49 6.19
C SER A 173 2.01 15.55 5.96
N TRP A 174 0.97 15.62 6.77
CA TRP A 174 -0.16 14.70 6.77
C TRP A 174 -1.02 14.82 5.50
N HIS A 175 -1.41 13.65 4.97
CA HIS A 175 -2.35 13.48 3.87
C HIS A 175 -1.93 14.07 2.51
N GLY A 176 -0.67 13.91 2.14
CA GLY A 176 -0.23 14.13 0.77
C GLY A 176 0.37 12.85 0.21
N ALA A 177 0.01 12.49 -1.01
CA ALA A 177 0.45 11.26 -1.66
C ALA A 177 1.98 11.05 -1.58
N THR A 178 2.78 12.13 -1.70
CA THR A 178 4.25 12.05 -1.58
C THR A 178 4.70 11.68 -0.18
N ALA A 179 4.08 12.24 0.87
CA ALA A 179 4.43 11.92 2.26
C ALA A 179 4.06 10.48 2.60
N ASP A 180 2.88 10.03 2.18
CA ASP A 180 2.39 8.67 2.42
C ASP A 180 3.19 7.63 1.62
N ALA A 181 3.57 7.91 0.37
CA ALA A 181 4.51 7.08 -0.38
C ALA A 181 5.89 7.00 0.30
N ARG A 182 6.42 8.12 0.78
CA ARG A 182 7.72 8.18 1.45
C ARG A 182 7.73 7.35 2.73
N ILE A 183 6.74 7.53 3.60
CA ILE A 183 6.68 6.79 4.86
C ILE A 183 6.37 5.30 4.63
N THR A 184 5.61 4.96 3.58
CA THR A 184 5.37 3.58 3.15
C THR A 184 6.68 2.90 2.74
N GLY A 185 7.55 3.58 2.00
CA GLY A 185 8.88 3.07 1.68
C GLY A 185 9.76 2.86 2.91
N GLN A 186 9.74 3.79 3.86
CA GLN A 186 10.47 3.66 5.14
C GLN A 186 9.92 2.50 5.98
N LEU A 187 8.59 2.32 6.01
CA LEU A 187 7.95 1.19 6.68
C LEU A 187 8.41 -0.15 6.08
N PHE A 188 8.45 -0.25 4.77
CA PHE A 188 8.95 -1.46 4.10
C PHE A 188 10.40 -1.75 4.49
N LEU A 189 11.28 -0.76 4.48
CA LEU A 189 12.67 -0.92 4.94
C LEU A 189 12.76 -1.38 6.40
N ALA A 190 11.93 -0.82 7.28
CA ALA A 190 11.85 -1.25 8.67
C ALA A 190 11.40 -2.71 8.79
N GLN A 191 10.44 -3.15 7.98
CA GLN A 191 10.00 -4.56 7.94
C GLN A 191 11.12 -5.49 7.45
N MET A 192 11.84 -5.12 6.38
CA MET A 192 12.99 -5.89 5.88
C MET A 192 14.11 -6.02 6.92
N ASN A 193 14.27 -5.00 7.76
CA ASN A 193 15.25 -5.01 8.86
C ASN A 193 14.78 -5.85 10.06
N ASN A 194 13.48 -5.87 10.35
CA ASN A 194 12.92 -6.55 11.52
C ASN A 194 12.68 -8.05 11.28
N TYR A 195 12.52 -8.48 10.03
CA TYR A 195 12.16 -9.86 9.71
C TYR A 195 13.19 -10.51 8.78
N ASP A 196 14.15 -11.22 9.37
CA ASP A 196 15.20 -11.93 8.60
C ASP A 196 14.63 -12.88 7.54
N ALA A 197 13.45 -13.45 7.79
CA ALA A 197 12.75 -14.32 6.86
C ALA A 197 12.41 -13.62 5.52
N LEU A 198 12.31 -12.30 5.48
CA LEU A 198 12.05 -11.55 4.26
C LEU A 198 13.29 -11.39 3.38
N ARG A 199 14.50 -11.50 3.96
CA ARG A 199 15.76 -11.18 3.28
C ARG A 199 16.17 -12.19 2.21
N VAL A 200 15.55 -13.37 2.20
CA VAL A 200 15.88 -14.43 1.22
C VAL A 200 15.05 -14.32 -0.07
N TYR A 201 14.02 -13.48 -0.08
CA TYR A 201 13.13 -13.35 -1.21
C TYR A 201 13.73 -12.53 -2.34
N THR A 202 13.45 -12.94 -3.58
CA THR A 202 13.49 -12.02 -4.73
C THR A 202 12.26 -11.14 -4.73
N PRO A 203 12.23 -10.01 -5.47
CA PRO A 203 11.02 -9.18 -5.57
C PRO A 203 9.81 -9.96 -6.07
N HIS A 204 10.00 -10.84 -7.06
CA HIS A 204 8.91 -11.62 -7.66
C HIS A 204 8.37 -12.68 -6.70
N ASP A 205 9.24 -13.42 -5.99
CA ASP A 205 8.81 -14.41 -5.02
C ASP A 205 8.06 -13.77 -3.86
N LEU A 206 8.57 -12.63 -3.35
CA LEU A 206 7.89 -11.88 -2.30
C LEU A 206 6.53 -11.37 -2.75
N SER A 207 6.43 -10.84 -3.97
CA SER A 207 5.16 -10.39 -4.55
C SER A 207 4.15 -11.54 -4.68
N ALA A 208 4.58 -12.72 -5.11
CA ALA A 208 3.74 -13.90 -5.23
C ALA A 208 3.22 -14.39 -3.86
N ASP A 209 4.09 -14.43 -2.86
CA ASP A 209 3.70 -14.80 -1.50
C ASP A 209 2.79 -13.75 -0.87
N ILE A 210 3.04 -12.46 -1.08
CA ILE A 210 2.15 -11.37 -0.64
C ILE A 210 0.73 -11.53 -1.22
N ALA A 211 0.61 -11.89 -2.50
CA ALA A 211 -0.69 -12.14 -3.11
C ALA A 211 -1.40 -13.32 -2.42
N THR A 212 -0.68 -14.41 -2.17
CA THR A 212 -1.19 -15.59 -1.47
C THR A 212 -1.61 -15.25 -0.02
N TRP A 213 -0.77 -14.53 0.72
CA TRP A 213 -1.10 -14.12 2.10
C TRP A 213 -2.28 -13.16 2.16
N ARG A 214 -2.42 -12.24 1.20
CA ARG A 214 -3.58 -11.36 1.08
C ARG A 214 -4.87 -12.16 0.93
N ASP A 215 -4.89 -13.14 0.01
CA ASP A 215 -6.08 -13.95 -0.24
C ASP A 215 -6.46 -14.80 0.99
N GLN A 216 -5.47 -15.35 1.70
CA GLN A 216 -5.69 -16.05 2.96
C GLN A 216 -6.24 -15.11 4.05
N GLN A 217 -5.65 -13.93 4.21
CA GLN A 217 -6.08 -12.93 5.19
C GLN A 217 -7.49 -12.42 4.92
N GLU A 218 -7.87 -12.28 3.65
CA GLU A 218 -9.23 -11.89 3.25
C GLU A 218 -10.23 -13.03 3.52
N ALA A 219 -9.89 -14.27 3.19
CA ALA A 219 -10.73 -15.44 3.49
C ALA A 219 -10.97 -15.59 5.02
N GLU A 220 -9.92 -15.44 5.83
CA GLU A 220 -10.03 -15.45 7.30
C GLU A 220 -10.94 -14.34 7.82
N PHE A 221 -10.84 -13.13 7.26
CA PHE A 221 -11.67 -11.99 7.63
C PHE A 221 -13.14 -12.22 7.27
N GLN A 222 -13.43 -12.74 6.08
CA GLN A 222 -14.79 -13.07 5.65
C GLN A 222 -15.40 -14.19 6.51
N ALA A 223 -14.62 -15.21 6.87
CA ALA A 223 -15.06 -16.27 7.79
C ALA A 223 -15.39 -15.72 9.18
N TRP A 224 -14.57 -14.82 9.70
CA TRP A 224 -14.82 -14.14 10.97
C TRP A 224 -16.09 -13.28 10.92
N LEU A 225 -16.32 -12.52 9.85
CA LEU A 225 -17.55 -11.72 9.66
C LEU A 225 -18.81 -12.60 9.62
N ALA A 226 -18.73 -13.73 8.92
CA ALA A 226 -19.84 -14.69 8.84
C ALA A 226 -20.18 -15.27 10.22
N ALA A 227 -19.15 -15.70 10.98
CA ALA A 227 -19.32 -16.22 12.33
C ALA A 227 -19.94 -15.17 13.27
N LYS A 228 -19.45 -13.92 13.20
CA LYS A 228 -19.97 -12.81 14.01
C LYS A 228 -21.44 -12.52 13.72
N ARG A 229 -21.84 -12.46 12.44
CA ARG A 229 -23.25 -12.27 12.03
C ARG A 229 -24.14 -13.40 12.54
N SER A 230 -23.67 -14.66 12.48
CA SER A 230 -24.40 -15.81 13.00
C SER A 230 -24.61 -15.73 14.51
N GLN A 231 -23.60 -15.30 15.25
CA GLN A 231 -23.67 -15.11 16.70
C GLN A 231 -24.68 -14.00 17.05
N GLU A 232 -24.59 -12.82 16.40
CA GLU A 232 -25.52 -11.71 16.60
C GLU A 232 -26.98 -12.11 16.29
N ALA A 233 -27.21 -12.94 15.26
CA ALA A 233 -28.52 -13.45 14.90
C ALA A 233 -29.06 -14.43 15.95
N MET A 234 -28.22 -15.28 16.57
CA MET A 234 -28.62 -16.17 17.66
C MET A 234 -28.97 -15.40 18.92
N GLU A 235 -28.18 -14.39 19.30
CA GLU A 235 -28.42 -13.52 20.45
C GLU A 235 -29.73 -12.70 20.29
N ALA A 236 -30.01 -12.22 19.10
CA ALA A 236 -31.25 -11.48 18.79
C ALA A 236 -32.50 -12.37 18.71
N GLY A 237 -32.36 -13.68 18.51
CA GLY A 237 -33.45 -14.65 18.40
C GLY A 237 -33.84 -15.36 19.72
N GLU A 238 -33.14 -15.15 20.83
CA GLU A 238 -33.56 -15.64 22.15
C GLU A 238 -34.74 -14.78 22.67
N PRO A 239 -35.96 -15.35 22.80
CA PRO A 239 -37.03 -14.64 23.47
C PRO A 239 -36.71 -14.50 24.95
N ASP A 240 -36.84 -13.30 25.47
CA ASP A 240 -36.81 -12.99 26.91
C ASP A 240 -37.69 -13.99 27.68
N ARG A 241 -37.04 -15.00 28.28
CA ARG A 241 -37.71 -15.88 29.28
C ARG A 241 -37.74 -15.18 30.62
N GLY A 242 -38.27 -13.97 30.59
CA GLY A 242 -38.59 -13.18 31.77
C GLY A 242 -39.85 -13.69 32.45
N GLY A 243 -39.64 -14.40 33.53
CA GLY A 243 -40.41 -14.31 34.76
C GLY A 243 -41.93 -14.31 34.70
N GLY A 244 -42.56 -15.45 34.52
CA GLY A 244 -43.91 -15.68 35.04
C GLY A 244 -43.84 -16.37 36.38
N GLN A 245 -43.57 -15.63 37.46
CA GLN A 245 -43.97 -16.00 38.79
C GLN A 245 -45.05 -15.04 39.23
N GLY A 246 -46.25 -15.53 39.38
CA GLY A 246 -47.36 -14.83 39.91
C GLY A 246 -48.30 -15.77 40.60
N GLY A 247 -48.24 -15.82 41.86
CA GLY A 247 -49.27 -15.90 42.86
C GLY A 247 -50.24 -17.04 42.90
#